data_a6efdbbf24564a6e5965c9a9d733b5ae
#
_entry.id   a6efdbbf24564a6e5965c9a9d733b5ae
#
_cell.length_a   1.000
_cell.length_b   1.000
_cell.length_c   1.000
_cell.angle_alpha   90.00
_cell.angle_beta   90.00
_cell.angle_gamma   90.00
#
_symmetry.space_group_name_H-M   'P 1'
#
loop_
_entity.id
_entity.type
_entity.pdbx_description
1 polymer ?
#
loop_
_entity_poly.entity_id
_entity_poly.type
_entity_poly.pdbx_seq_one_letter_code
_entity_poly.pdbx_strand_id
1 'polypeptide(L)'
;MYNPWAGWNAMMKAGTMLGETLDASRRVVNARQGTISNAMSDPFHADHRELTLMVEEKSDAFSLAGTALANSWFSMQSDVAAQAMAVGGMMMSGKILSAKVTQALAARQVRIGDAALRGSMKALRPIHAAATANARRLGKAS
;
A
#
# COMPACT_ATOMS: atom_id res chain seq x y z
N MET A 1 -11.61 1.27 24.60
CA MET A 1 -12.46 0.11 24.25
C MET A 1 -11.90 -0.51 22.98
N TYR A 2 -11.41 -1.73 23.02
CA TYR A 2 -10.91 -2.45 21.85
C TYR A 2 -12.09 -2.86 20.97
N ASN A 3 -12.09 -2.42 19.70
CA ASN A 3 -13.12 -2.83 18.74
C ASN A 3 -12.50 -3.92 17.82
N PRO A 4 -12.82 -5.20 18.04
CA PRO A 4 -12.26 -6.31 17.24
C PRO A 4 -12.67 -6.24 15.76
N TRP A 5 -13.78 -5.57 15.47
CA TRP A 5 -14.28 -5.40 14.10
C TRP A 5 -13.53 -4.32 13.31
N ALA A 6 -12.80 -3.42 13.97
CA ALA A 6 -12.05 -2.35 13.28
C ALA A 6 -10.96 -2.92 12.37
N GLY A 7 -10.21 -3.91 12.83
CA GLY A 7 -9.18 -4.60 12.05
C GLY A 7 -9.79 -5.36 10.85
N TRP A 8 -10.90 -6.06 11.08
CA TRP A 8 -11.62 -6.76 10.01
C TRP A 8 -12.13 -5.80 8.93
N ASN A 9 -12.80 -4.72 9.32
CA ASN A 9 -13.28 -3.71 8.38
C ASN A 9 -12.14 -3.06 7.59
N ALA A 10 -11.00 -2.79 8.23
CA ALA A 10 -9.83 -2.23 7.56
C ALA A 10 -9.24 -3.22 6.53
N MET A 11 -9.18 -4.50 6.87
CA MET A 11 -8.70 -5.56 5.98
C MET A 11 -9.66 -5.77 4.78
N MET A 12 -10.97 -5.79 5.01
CA MET A 12 -11.97 -5.85 3.94
C MET A 12 -11.86 -4.64 3.00
N LYS A 13 -11.71 -3.43 3.56
CA LYS A 13 -11.53 -2.21 2.77
C LYS A 13 -10.24 -2.22 1.94
N ALA A 14 -9.14 -2.73 2.50
CA ALA A 14 -7.89 -2.90 1.77
C ALA A 14 -8.07 -3.90 0.61
N GLY A 15 -8.76 -5.02 0.85
CA GLY A 15 -9.06 -6.03 -0.17
C GLY A 15 -9.91 -5.49 -1.32
N THR A 16 -10.98 -4.74 -1.02
CA THR A 16 -11.82 -4.11 -2.06
C THR A 16 -11.03 -3.09 -2.87
N MET A 17 -10.26 -2.22 -2.21
CA MET A 17 -9.42 -1.23 -2.88
C MET A 17 -8.37 -1.89 -3.79
N LEU A 18 -7.77 -2.99 -3.35
CA LEU A 18 -6.83 -3.76 -4.16
C LEU A 18 -7.52 -4.36 -5.39
N GLY A 19 -8.69 -4.98 -5.22
CA GLY A 19 -9.49 -5.53 -6.31
C GLY A 19 -9.86 -4.48 -7.36
N GLU A 20 -10.36 -3.32 -6.92
CA GLU A 20 -10.68 -2.19 -7.79
C GLU A 20 -9.43 -1.65 -8.52
N THR A 21 -8.28 -1.60 -7.84
CA THR A 21 -7.02 -1.17 -8.46
C THR A 21 -6.59 -2.13 -9.55
N LEU A 22 -6.68 -3.45 -9.32
CA LEU A 22 -6.32 -4.46 -10.30
C LEU A 22 -7.25 -4.43 -11.52
N ASP A 23 -8.57 -4.31 -11.31
CA ASP A 23 -9.54 -4.20 -12.39
C ASP A 23 -9.32 -2.92 -13.23
N ALA A 24 -9.15 -1.78 -12.57
CA ALA A 24 -8.82 -0.52 -13.23
C ALA A 24 -7.51 -0.61 -14.02
N SER A 25 -6.46 -1.21 -13.45
CA SER A 25 -5.17 -1.41 -14.11
C SER A 25 -5.31 -2.29 -15.35
N ARG A 26 -6.08 -3.37 -15.27
CA ARG A 26 -6.37 -4.25 -16.41
C ARG A 26 -7.06 -3.51 -17.55
N ARG A 27 -8.06 -2.67 -17.24
CA ARG A 27 -8.74 -1.85 -18.24
C ARG A 27 -7.79 -0.86 -18.92
N VAL A 28 -6.91 -0.22 -18.14
CA VAL A 28 -5.89 0.71 -18.67
C VAL A 28 -4.91 -0.02 -19.59
N VAL A 29 -4.40 -1.19 -19.18
CA VAL A 29 -3.49 -1.98 -20.01
C VAL A 29 -4.16 -2.37 -21.33
N ASN A 30 -5.39 -2.89 -21.28
CA ASN A 30 -6.12 -3.29 -22.48
C ASN A 30 -6.37 -2.10 -23.43
N ALA A 31 -6.79 -0.94 -22.90
CA ALA A 31 -7.05 0.26 -23.71
C ALA A 31 -5.77 0.84 -24.34
N ARG A 32 -4.61 0.67 -23.70
CA ARG A 32 -3.32 1.21 -24.16
C ARG A 32 -2.49 0.22 -24.97
N GLN A 33 -2.95 -1.01 -25.10
CA GLN A 33 -2.21 -2.05 -25.83
C GLN A 33 -1.92 -1.64 -27.28
N GLY A 34 -2.89 -1.02 -27.97
CA GLY A 34 -2.70 -0.48 -29.31
C GLY A 34 -1.65 0.64 -29.36
N THR A 35 -1.69 1.60 -28.44
CA THR A 35 -0.71 2.70 -28.37
C THR A 35 0.70 2.18 -28.15
N ILE A 36 0.87 1.22 -27.23
CA ILE A 36 2.17 0.60 -26.93
C ILE A 36 2.67 -0.20 -28.15
N SER A 37 1.80 -1.00 -28.75
CA SER A 37 2.13 -1.79 -29.95
C SER A 37 2.56 -0.90 -31.12
N ASN A 38 1.83 0.19 -31.37
CA ASN A 38 2.17 1.15 -32.41
C ASN A 38 3.50 1.85 -32.14
N ALA A 39 3.76 2.25 -30.88
CA ALA A 39 5.03 2.86 -30.50
C ALA A 39 6.23 1.91 -30.64
N MET A 40 6.01 0.60 -30.48
CA MET A 40 7.06 -0.41 -30.70
C MET A 40 7.32 -0.68 -32.18
N SER A 41 6.28 -0.61 -33.01
CA SER A 41 6.39 -0.87 -34.46
C SER A 41 6.79 0.37 -35.27
N ASP A 42 6.36 1.57 -34.86
CA ASP A 42 6.70 2.83 -35.51
C ASP A 42 6.92 3.94 -34.47
N PRO A 43 8.14 4.04 -33.90
CA PRO A 43 8.44 5.01 -32.86
C PRO A 43 8.41 6.47 -33.34
N PHE A 44 8.55 6.73 -34.65
CA PHE A 44 8.55 8.09 -35.20
C PHE A 44 7.14 8.69 -35.33
N HIS A 45 6.12 7.86 -35.46
CA HIS A 45 4.71 8.28 -35.53
C HIS A 45 3.93 7.95 -34.25
N ALA A 46 4.64 7.53 -33.19
CA ALA A 46 4.04 7.23 -31.90
C ALA A 46 3.50 8.50 -31.22
N ASP A 47 2.42 8.35 -30.47
CA ASP A 47 1.90 9.41 -29.61
C ASP A 47 2.79 9.60 -28.37
N HIS A 48 3.87 10.36 -28.56
CA HIS A 48 4.85 10.65 -27.50
C HIS A 48 4.23 11.38 -26.30
N ARG A 49 3.18 12.18 -26.54
CA ARG A 49 2.49 12.89 -25.46
C ARG A 49 1.80 11.89 -24.54
N GLU A 50 1.07 10.93 -25.09
CA GLU A 50 0.39 9.90 -24.32
C GLU A 50 1.41 9.00 -23.59
N LEU A 51 2.53 8.64 -24.24
CA LEU A 51 3.60 7.87 -23.62
C LEU A 51 4.22 8.62 -22.42
N THR A 52 4.48 9.91 -22.56
CA THR A 52 5.02 10.75 -21.47
C THR A 52 4.03 10.82 -20.30
N LEU A 53 2.75 11.09 -20.57
CA LEU A 53 1.71 11.09 -19.55
C LEU A 53 1.62 9.75 -18.81
N MET A 54 1.76 8.64 -19.52
CA MET A 54 1.77 7.30 -18.91
C MET A 54 2.91 7.11 -17.91
N VAL A 55 4.09 7.66 -18.21
CA VAL A 55 5.26 7.58 -17.33
C VAL A 55 5.09 8.50 -16.12
N GLU A 56 4.70 9.77 -16.34
CA GLU A 56 4.49 10.76 -15.28
C GLU A 56 3.45 10.30 -14.26
N GLU A 57 2.26 9.88 -14.71
CA GLU A 57 1.19 9.40 -13.85
C GLU A 57 1.61 8.23 -12.95
N LYS A 58 2.45 7.32 -13.47
CA LYS A 58 2.99 6.19 -12.70
C LYS A 58 4.08 6.64 -11.74
N SER A 59 4.99 7.49 -12.21
CA SER A 59 6.08 8.01 -11.39
C SER A 59 5.55 8.72 -10.15
N ASP A 60 4.58 9.59 -10.29
CA ASP A 60 3.95 10.32 -9.18
C ASP A 60 3.23 9.38 -8.20
N ALA A 61 2.43 8.45 -8.73
CA ALA A 61 1.71 7.50 -7.89
C ALA A 61 2.67 6.59 -7.09
N PHE A 62 3.75 6.11 -7.72
CA PHE A 62 4.74 5.27 -7.05
C PHE A 62 5.61 6.06 -6.07
N SER A 63 5.97 7.30 -6.37
CA SER A 63 6.68 8.18 -5.46
C SER A 63 5.88 8.44 -4.17
N LEU A 64 4.61 8.79 -4.30
CA LEU A 64 3.71 8.98 -3.16
C LEU A 64 3.51 7.68 -2.36
N ALA A 65 3.36 6.55 -3.04
CA ALA A 65 3.24 5.25 -2.38
C ALA A 65 4.52 4.87 -1.63
N GLY A 66 5.68 5.07 -2.26
CA GLY A 66 6.99 4.82 -1.65
C GLY A 66 7.22 5.67 -0.41
N THR A 67 6.91 6.96 -0.48
CA THR A 67 6.98 7.87 0.67
C THR A 67 6.05 7.43 1.81
N ALA A 68 4.82 7.02 1.49
CA ALA A 68 3.88 6.54 2.50
C ALA A 68 4.36 5.25 3.19
N LEU A 69 4.96 4.32 2.43
CA LEU A 69 5.56 3.09 2.99
C LEU A 69 6.77 3.40 3.85
N ALA A 70 7.69 4.26 3.40
CA ALA A 70 8.87 4.65 4.16
C ALA A 70 8.48 5.31 5.49
N ASN A 71 7.55 6.26 5.48
CA ASN A 71 7.06 6.90 6.70
C ASN A 71 6.40 5.90 7.66
N SER A 72 5.63 4.94 7.13
CA SER A 72 5.03 3.89 7.94
C SER A 72 6.07 2.95 8.54
N TRP A 73 7.09 2.59 7.78
CA TRP A 73 8.21 1.78 8.24
C TRP A 73 8.96 2.47 9.38
N PHE A 74 9.35 3.74 9.20
CA PHE A 74 10.05 4.49 10.25
C PHE A 74 9.21 4.65 11.52
N SER A 75 7.91 4.86 11.40
CA SER A 75 7.02 4.95 12.57
C SER A 75 6.88 3.63 13.33
N MET A 76 7.04 2.48 12.65
CA MET A 76 6.97 1.16 13.27
C MET A 76 8.28 0.72 13.93
N GLN A 77 9.42 1.24 13.49
CA GLN A 77 10.73 0.82 14.02
C GLN A 77 10.86 1.02 15.53
N SER A 78 10.35 2.11 16.08
CA SER A 78 10.38 2.39 17.52
C SER A 78 9.58 1.37 18.32
N ASP A 79 8.41 0.97 17.83
CA ASP A 79 7.57 -0.04 18.47
C ASP A 79 8.20 -1.43 18.40
N VAL A 80 8.80 -1.79 17.26
CA VAL A 80 9.50 -3.06 17.08
C VAL A 80 10.74 -3.13 17.97
N ALA A 81 11.55 -2.07 18.01
CA ALA A 81 12.73 -1.99 18.86
C ALA A 81 12.37 -2.10 20.37
N ALA A 82 11.34 -1.36 20.79
CA ALA A 82 10.86 -1.42 22.17
C ALA A 82 10.30 -2.81 22.53
N GLN A 83 9.70 -3.51 21.57
CA GLN A 83 9.27 -4.90 21.78
C GLN A 83 10.44 -5.86 21.90
N ALA A 84 11.45 -5.74 21.04
CA ALA A 84 12.65 -6.55 21.10
C ALA A 84 13.39 -6.36 22.43
N MET A 85 13.54 -5.11 22.90
CA MET A 85 14.14 -4.80 24.20
C MET A 85 13.34 -5.39 25.37
N ALA A 86 12.02 -5.31 25.32
CA ALA A 86 11.16 -5.88 26.37
C ALA A 86 11.31 -7.40 26.44
N VAL A 87 11.30 -8.08 25.30
CA VAL A 87 11.47 -9.54 25.21
C VAL A 87 12.90 -9.95 25.65
N GLY A 88 13.92 -9.25 25.16
CA GLY A 88 15.31 -9.49 25.55
C GLY A 88 15.57 -9.31 27.05
N GLY A 89 15.04 -8.23 27.63
CA GLY A 89 15.13 -7.98 29.08
C GLY A 89 14.46 -9.07 29.93
N MET A 90 13.34 -9.63 29.44
CA MET A 90 12.68 -10.75 30.10
C MET A 90 13.51 -12.03 30.05
N MET A 91 14.10 -12.37 28.91
CA MET A 91 14.96 -13.55 28.76
C MET A 91 16.19 -13.46 29.67
N MET A 92 16.78 -12.27 29.80
CA MET A 92 17.95 -12.07 30.66
C MET A 92 17.61 -12.06 32.16
N SER A 93 16.42 -11.64 32.55
CA SER A 93 16.03 -11.53 33.96
C SER A 93 15.47 -12.83 34.56
N GLY A 94 15.23 -13.86 33.74
CA GLY A 94 14.67 -15.16 34.20
C GLY A 94 13.27 -15.04 34.82
N LYS A 95 12.62 -13.87 34.70
CA LYS A 95 11.30 -13.63 35.29
C LYS A 95 10.22 -14.34 34.46
N ILE A 96 9.39 -15.13 35.16
CA ILE A 96 8.21 -15.74 34.55
C ILE A 96 7.27 -14.63 34.03
N LEU A 97 6.78 -14.81 32.81
CA LEU A 97 5.82 -13.91 32.18
C LEU A 97 4.61 -13.68 33.08
N SER A 98 4.51 -12.50 33.67
CA SER A 98 3.27 -12.12 34.39
C SER A 98 2.15 -11.84 33.39
N ALA A 99 0.89 -12.04 33.81
CA ALA A 99 -0.28 -11.76 32.99
C ALA A 99 -0.29 -10.30 32.44
N LYS A 100 0.23 -9.34 33.21
CA LYS A 100 0.39 -7.95 32.77
C LYS A 100 1.35 -7.79 31.62
N VAL A 101 2.45 -8.52 31.63
CA VAL A 101 3.49 -8.45 30.61
C VAL A 101 3.01 -9.10 29.31
N THR A 102 2.37 -10.26 29.38
CA THR A 102 1.77 -10.91 28.20
C THR A 102 0.70 -10.05 27.56
N GLN A 103 -0.14 -9.41 28.36
CA GLN A 103 -1.16 -8.48 27.88
C GLN A 103 -0.53 -7.23 27.20
N ALA A 104 0.53 -6.67 27.78
CA ALA A 104 1.24 -5.53 27.17
C ALA A 104 1.92 -5.89 25.85
N LEU A 105 2.52 -7.08 25.75
CA LEU A 105 3.10 -7.58 24.49
C LEU A 105 2.02 -7.81 23.43
N ALA A 106 0.91 -8.43 23.78
CA ALA A 106 -0.21 -8.64 22.87
C ALA A 106 -0.80 -7.31 22.35
N ALA A 107 -0.99 -6.33 23.24
CA ALA A 107 -1.46 -5.00 22.86
C ALA A 107 -0.48 -4.28 21.91
N ARG A 108 0.83 -4.49 22.08
CA ARG A 108 1.85 -3.93 21.18
C ARG A 108 1.84 -4.61 19.81
N GLN A 109 1.68 -5.93 19.77
CA GLN A 109 1.53 -6.66 18.51
C GLN A 109 0.33 -6.16 17.69
N VAL A 110 -0.81 -5.94 18.35
CA VAL A 110 -1.99 -5.36 17.69
C VAL A 110 -1.69 -3.98 17.12
N ARG A 111 -0.98 -3.11 17.87
CA ARG A 111 -0.61 -1.77 17.37
C ARG A 111 0.31 -1.82 16.16
N ILE A 112 1.32 -2.71 16.17
CA ILE A 112 2.22 -2.91 15.03
C ILE A 112 1.44 -3.40 13.81
N GLY A 113 0.56 -4.38 13.98
CA GLY A 113 -0.31 -4.87 12.91
C GLY A 113 -1.22 -3.79 12.32
N ASP A 114 -1.85 -3.01 13.18
CA ASP A 114 -2.69 -1.86 12.79
C ASP A 114 -1.88 -0.78 12.05
N ALA A 115 -0.66 -0.48 12.51
CA ALA A 115 0.21 0.49 11.86
C ALA A 115 0.63 0.02 10.47
N ALA A 116 0.98 -1.27 10.33
CA ALA A 116 1.32 -1.89 9.06
C ALA A 116 0.15 -1.82 8.07
N LEU A 117 -1.06 -2.19 8.52
CA LEU A 117 -2.26 -2.15 7.70
C LEU A 117 -2.60 -0.73 7.24
N ARG A 118 -2.56 0.27 8.17
CA ARG A 118 -2.77 1.67 7.82
C ARG A 118 -1.71 2.20 6.85
N GLY A 119 -0.44 1.80 7.03
CA GLY A 119 0.65 2.16 6.13
C GLY A 119 0.44 1.62 4.73
N SER A 120 0.07 0.35 4.61
CA SER A 120 -0.23 -0.30 3.34
C SER A 120 -1.42 0.37 2.63
N MET A 121 -2.48 0.72 3.36
CA MET A 121 -3.63 1.44 2.80
C MET A 121 -3.25 2.85 2.33
N LYS A 122 -2.39 3.58 3.07
CA LYS A 122 -1.89 4.90 2.65
C LYS A 122 -1.08 4.79 1.35
N ALA A 123 -0.26 3.77 1.21
CA ALA A 123 0.53 3.53 0.00
C ALA A 123 -0.35 3.11 -1.19
N LEU A 124 -1.39 2.33 -0.94
CA LEU A 124 -2.30 1.86 -2.00
C LEU A 124 -3.18 2.99 -2.56
N ARG A 125 -3.53 4.00 -1.75
CA ARG A 125 -4.42 5.10 -2.18
C ARG A 125 -3.97 5.84 -3.44
N PRO A 126 -2.72 6.35 -3.56
CA PRO A 126 -2.29 7.05 -4.75
C PRO A 126 -2.28 6.15 -5.99
N ILE A 127 -1.88 4.89 -5.83
CA ILE A 127 -1.90 3.90 -6.92
C ILE A 127 -3.34 3.62 -7.37
N HIS A 128 -4.25 3.41 -6.44
CA HIS A 128 -5.68 3.22 -6.71
C HIS A 128 -6.29 4.45 -7.39
N ALA A 129 -5.99 5.65 -6.90
CA ALA A 129 -6.50 6.90 -7.48
C ALA A 129 -6.01 7.07 -8.92
N ALA A 130 -4.73 6.86 -9.20
CA ALA A 130 -4.16 6.93 -10.54
C ALA A 130 -4.78 5.88 -11.47
N ALA A 131 -4.88 4.62 -11.04
CA ALA A 131 -5.46 3.54 -11.84
C ALA A 131 -6.93 3.80 -12.20
N THR A 132 -7.75 4.23 -11.22
CA THR A 132 -9.18 4.50 -11.44
C THR A 132 -9.41 5.77 -12.27
N ALA A 133 -8.62 6.82 -12.09
CA ALA A 133 -8.69 8.03 -12.92
C ALA A 133 -8.36 7.72 -14.37
N ASN A 134 -7.30 6.93 -14.62
CA ASN A 134 -6.92 6.50 -15.95
C ASN A 134 -7.95 5.62 -16.63
N ALA A 135 -8.54 4.66 -15.89
CA ALA A 135 -9.61 3.82 -16.42
C ALA A 135 -10.85 4.65 -16.83
N ARG A 136 -11.21 5.69 -16.04
CA ARG A 136 -12.31 6.61 -16.38
C ARG A 136 -12.01 7.47 -17.58
N ARG A 137 -10.78 7.98 -17.71
CA ARG A 137 -10.34 8.80 -18.85
C ARG A 137 -10.42 8.02 -20.14
N LEU A 138 -9.90 6.81 -20.15
CA LEU A 138 -9.90 5.95 -21.35
C LEU A 138 -11.28 5.41 -21.70
N GLY A 139 -12.14 5.13 -20.72
CA GLY A 139 -13.53 4.73 -20.96
C GLY A 139 -14.47 5.82 -21.50
N LYS A 140 -14.04 7.11 -21.47
CA LYS A 140 -14.78 8.22 -22.10
C LYS A 140 -14.28 8.53 -23.50
N ALA A 141 -13.12 8.02 -23.90
CA ALA A 141 -12.51 8.25 -25.20
C ALA A 141 -12.83 7.15 -26.22
N SER A 142 -13.48 6.08 -25.78
CA SER A 142 -14.02 4.98 -26.59
C SER A 142 -15.53 5.16 -26.80
#